data_4d73d5f53134571ecae48ba871f791f1
#
_entry.id   4d73d5f53134571ecae48ba871f791f1
#
_cell.length_a   1.000
_cell.length_b   1.000
_cell.length_c   1.000
_cell.angle_alpha   90.00
_cell.angle_beta   90.00
_cell.angle_gamma   90.00
#
_symmetry.space_group_name_H-M   'P 1'
#
loop_
_entity.id
_entity.type
_entity.pdbx_description
1 polymer ?
#
loop_
_entity_poly.entity_id
_entity_poly.type
_entity_poly.pdbx_seq_one_letter_code
_entity_poly.pdbx_strand_id
1 'polypeptide(L)'
;MRRIISLALLVCFFTTVWAQSHAYKVEEIPMVHLQNRTRYVSNPDGVLSAGAVAAMDTTLFALEQRTGVQTLVVAVKQIDGGDCFEFAYQLGKKNGVGEKGKDNGLVILLVTEERCIQFATGYGLEGVLPDAVCKQIQVRYMNKYLGEGNWDAGMLAGIQAVSRQLDGTGEPPVPRQEEESGYLLLVILICCFVIVPALLWFSVRQRKKCPLCHKHTLRQLSVRTVSRINGIRTEEIVLQCTNCGHVVRRQRQKRDEDDFHHRGGNGGPFLGGPFFGGGFSGGSFGGGSFGGGGAGSKF
;
A
#
# COMPACT_ATOMS: atom_id res chain seq x y z
N MET A 1 12.01 -44.01 -44.64
CA MET A 1 12.66 -43.23 -43.55
C MET A 1 12.11 -41.79 -43.43
N ARG A 2 12.06 -40.97 -44.49
CA ARG A 2 11.55 -39.57 -44.40
C ARG A 2 10.09 -39.46 -43.85
N ARG A 3 9.19 -40.35 -44.18
CA ARG A 3 7.78 -40.33 -43.73
C ARG A 3 7.62 -40.74 -42.23
N ILE A 4 8.52 -41.54 -41.71
CA ILE A 4 8.50 -41.96 -40.27
C ILE A 4 9.05 -40.81 -39.40
N ILE A 5 10.06 -40.11 -39.87
CA ILE A 5 10.61 -38.91 -39.16
C ILE A 5 9.58 -37.78 -39.10
N SER A 6 8.77 -37.60 -40.20
CA SER A 6 7.73 -36.58 -40.23
C SER A 6 6.57 -36.92 -39.27
N LEU A 7 6.24 -38.20 -39.09
CA LEU A 7 5.20 -38.64 -38.14
C LEU A 7 5.68 -38.51 -36.69
N ALA A 8 6.93 -38.84 -36.42
CA ALA A 8 7.54 -38.71 -35.09
C ALA A 8 7.63 -37.21 -34.64
N LEU A 9 7.96 -36.28 -35.56
CA LEU A 9 7.94 -34.86 -35.29
C LEU A 9 6.52 -34.33 -35.05
N LEU A 10 5.52 -34.87 -35.74
CA LEU A 10 4.12 -34.49 -35.53
C LEU A 10 3.60 -34.92 -34.15
N VAL A 11 4.01 -36.13 -33.69
CA VAL A 11 3.61 -36.65 -32.36
C VAL A 11 4.31 -35.87 -31.22
N CYS A 12 5.56 -35.43 -31.40
CA CYS A 12 6.22 -34.60 -30.39
C CYS A 12 5.60 -33.19 -30.25
N PHE A 13 4.89 -32.70 -31.24
CA PHE A 13 4.26 -31.36 -31.19
C PHE A 13 2.92 -31.38 -30.43
N PHE A 14 2.30 -32.56 -30.21
CA PHE A 14 1.00 -32.69 -29.55
C PHE A 14 1.08 -32.92 -28.03
N THR A 15 2.26 -33.03 -27.44
CA THR A 15 2.42 -33.29 -26.00
C THR A 15 2.76 -32.05 -25.16
N THR A 16 2.55 -30.83 -25.68
CA THR A 16 2.46 -29.67 -24.80
C THR A 16 1.12 -29.71 -24.07
N VAL A 17 1.04 -30.58 -23.07
CA VAL A 17 0.00 -30.49 -22.04
C VAL A 17 0.16 -29.13 -21.38
N TRP A 18 -0.73 -28.24 -21.72
CA TRP A 18 -0.90 -27.01 -20.96
C TRP A 18 -1.32 -27.44 -19.57
N ALA A 19 -0.38 -27.38 -18.62
CA ALA A 19 -0.72 -27.44 -17.21
C ALA A 19 -1.49 -26.14 -16.92
N GLN A 20 -2.82 -26.19 -17.06
CA GLN A 20 -3.67 -25.13 -16.58
C GLN A 20 -3.49 -25.08 -15.05
N SER A 21 -2.92 -24.01 -14.54
CA SER A 21 -2.93 -23.75 -13.11
C SER A 21 -4.39 -23.64 -12.68
N HIS A 22 -4.78 -24.46 -11.72
CA HIS A 22 -6.13 -24.43 -11.18
C HIS A 22 -6.22 -23.28 -10.18
N ALA A 23 -7.06 -22.29 -10.47
CA ALA A 23 -7.36 -21.21 -9.53
C ALA A 23 -8.41 -21.71 -8.52
N TYR A 24 -8.02 -21.86 -7.27
CA TYR A 24 -8.88 -22.36 -6.20
C TYR A 24 -9.93 -21.35 -5.77
N LYS A 25 -11.15 -21.86 -5.55
CA LYS A 25 -12.18 -21.15 -4.77
C LYS A 25 -12.07 -21.52 -3.30
N VAL A 26 -12.63 -20.70 -2.43
CA VAL A 26 -12.58 -20.90 -0.97
C VAL A 26 -13.15 -22.27 -0.58
N GLU A 27 -14.21 -22.72 -1.24
CA GLU A 27 -14.89 -24.00 -0.98
C GLU A 27 -14.09 -25.22 -1.43
N GLU A 28 -13.14 -25.05 -2.34
CA GLU A 28 -12.34 -26.13 -2.91
C GLU A 28 -11.10 -26.45 -2.08
N ILE A 29 -10.74 -25.56 -1.13
CA ILE A 29 -9.58 -25.77 -0.26
C ILE A 29 -9.86 -26.95 0.71
N PRO A 30 -9.02 -27.99 0.69
CA PRO A 30 -9.19 -29.11 1.61
C PRO A 30 -8.99 -28.69 3.06
N MET A 31 -10.03 -28.88 3.89
CA MET A 31 -9.95 -28.61 5.33
C MET A 31 -9.33 -29.81 6.05
N VAL A 32 -8.02 -29.93 5.98
CA VAL A 32 -7.25 -31.07 6.51
C VAL A 32 -7.41 -31.24 8.02
N HIS A 33 -7.59 -30.15 8.77
CA HIS A 33 -7.78 -30.18 10.22
C HIS A 33 -9.09 -30.86 10.62
N LEU A 34 -10.15 -30.72 9.82
CA LEU A 34 -11.44 -31.40 10.08
C LEU A 34 -11.34 -32.93 9.91
N GLN A 35 -10.41 -33.40 9.08
CA GLN A 35 -10.16 -34.83 8.86
C GLN A 35 -9.16 -35.39 9.89
N ASN A 36 -8.16 -34.60 10.27
CA ASN A 36 -7.13 -35.00 11.21
C ASN A 36 -6.70 -33.77 12.05
N ARG A 37 -7.00 -33.81 13.34
CA ARG A 37 -6.72 -32.72 14.31
C ARG A 37 -5.25 -32.35 14.46
N THR A 38 -4.33 -33.17 13.97
CA THR A 38 -2.89 -32.88 14.00
C THR A 38 -2.39 -32.23 12.71
N ARG A 39 -3.28 -31.98 11.74
CA ARG A 39 -2.95 -31.35 10.48
C ARG A 39 -3.55 -29.96 10.38
N TYR A 40 -2.70 -28.99 10.04
CA TYR A 40 -3.03 -27.58 9.93
C TYR A 40 -2.76 -27.01 8.56
N VAL A 41 -1.92 -27.71 7.76
CA VAL A 41 -1.41 -27.22 6.47
C VAL A 41 -2.15 -27.89 5.31
N SER A 42 -2.95 -27.12 4.59
CA SER A 42 -3.56 -27.50 3.32
C SER A 42 -2.62 -27.10 2.17
N ASN A 43 -2.10 -28.09 1.45
CA ASN A 43 -1.11 -27.92 0.39
C ASN A 43 -1.49 -28.76 -0.85
N PRO A 44 -2.63 -28.47 -1.48
CA PRO A 44 -3.17 -29.32 -2.57
C PRO A 44 -2.27 -29.31 -3.82
N ASP A 45 -1.59 -28.21 -4.11
CA ASP A 45 -0.69 -28.08 -5.27
C ASP A 45 0.73 -28.59 -5.03
N GLY A 46 1.04 -29.05 -3.82
CA GLY A 46 2.40 -29.46 -3.48
C GLY A 46 3.43 -28.33 -3.53
N VAL A 47 3.01 -27.10 -3.22
CA VAL A 47 3.89 -25.92 -3.13
C VAL A 47 4.96 -26.11 -2.09
N LEU A 48 4.59 -26.72 -0.97
CA LEU A 48 5.47 -27.02 0.16
C LEU A 48 5.90 -28.49 0.14
N SER A 49 7.12 -28.76 0.56
CA SER A 49 7.58 -30.13 0.72
C SER A 49 6.87 -30.85 1.88
N ALA A 50 6.78 -32.17 1.79
CA ALA A 50 6.15 -32.97 2.84
C ALA A 50 6.89 -32.82 4.20
N GLY A 51 8.22 -32.64 4.18
CA GLY A 51 9.02 -32.40 5.39
C GLY A 51 8.69 -31.05 6.05
N ALA A 52 8.54 -29.99 5.25
CA ALA A 52 8.15 -28.68 5.76
C ALA A 52 6.71 -28.69 6.32
N VAL A 53 5.77 -29.34 5.62
CA VAL A 53 4.40 -29.51 6.10
C VAL A 53 4.36 -30.22 7.45
N ALA A 54 5.10 -31.34 7.61
CA ALA A 54 5.14 -32.08 8.87
C ALA A 54 5.75 -31.25 10.03
N ALA A 55 6.79 -30.48 9.76
CA ALA A 55 7.40 -29.60 10.76
C ALA A 55 6.45 -28.47 11.19
N MET A 56 5.72 -27.87 10.23
CA MET A 56 4.71 -26.84 10.50
C MET A 56 3.53 -27.41 11.29
N ASP A 57 2.99 -28.57 10.89
CA ASP A 57 1.92 -29.26 11.63
C ASP A 57 2.32 -29.55 13.07
N THR A 58 3.55 -30.02 13.32
CA THR A 58 4.08 -30.25 14.68
C THR A 58 4.14 -28.98 15.49
N THR A 59 4.64 -27.89 14.91
CA THR A 59 4.75 -26.58 15.58
C THR A 59 3.37 -26.02 15.92
N LEU A 60 2.42 -26.10 14.98
CA LEU A 60 1.06 -25.57 15.16
C LEU A 60 0.25 -26.42 16.13
N PHE A 61 0.42 -27.73 16.13
CA PHE A 61 -0.19 -28.61 17.14
C PHE A 61 0.29 -28.25 18.55
N ALA A 62 1.60 -28.08 18.73
CA ALA A 62 2.15 -27.67 20.02
C ALA A 62 1.66 -26.28 20.43
N LEU A 63 1.51 -25.34 19.48
CA LEU A 63 0.99 -24.00 19.71
C LEU A 63 -0.47 -24.05 20.18
N GLU A 64 -1.33 -24.77 19.47
CA GLU A 64 -2.74 -24.93 19.85
C GLU A 64 -2.91 -25.53 21.25
N GLN A 65 -2.10 -26.55 21.61
CA GLN A 65 -2.16 -27.14 22.95
C GLN A 65 -1.78 -26.17 24.08
N ARG A 66 -0.90 -25.19 23.79
CA ARG A 66 -0.47 -24.20 24.79
C ARG A 66 -1.37 -22.98 24.86
N THR A 67 -1.85 -22.51 23.73
CA THR A 67 -2.53 -21.20 23.62
C THR A 67 -4.02 -21.32 23.30
N GLY A 68 -4.46 -22.47 22.79
CA GLY A 68 -5.78 -22.67 22.25
C GLY A 68 -6.05 -22.01 20.90
N VAL A 69 -5.04 -21.36 20.29
CA VAL A 69 -5.18 -20.67 18.99
C VAL A 69 -5.36 -21.70 17.89
N GLN A 70 -6.44 -21.56 17.15
CA GLN A 70 -6.72 -22.42 15.99
C GLN A 70 -6.13 -21.79 14.72
N THR A 71 -5.24 -22.52 14.08
CA THR A 71 -4.56 -22.03 12.88
C THR A 71 -4.93 -22.87 11.65
N LEU A 72 -5.15 -22.20 10.53
CA LEU A 72 -5.26 -22.81 9.19
C LEU A 72 -4.17 -22.21 8.30
N VAL A 73 -3.33 -23.09 7.75
CA VAL A 73 -2.31 -22.70 6.77
C VAL A 73 -2.71 -23.24 5.41
N VAL A 74 -2.71 -22.38 4.40
CA VAL A 74 -3.04 -22.75 3.02
C VAL A 74 -1.90 -22.32 2.11
N ALA A 75 -1.38 -23.24 1.31
CA ALA A 75 -0.38 -22.96 0.30
C ALA A 75 -0.87 -23.48 -1.06
N VAL A 76 -1.11 -22.56 -1.99
CA VAL A 76 -1.63 -22.83 -3.32
C VAL A 76 -0.87 -22.03 -4.38
N LYS A 77 -1.00 -22.43 -5.63
CA LYS A 77 -0.40 -21.70 -6.75
C LYS A 77 -1.21 -20.46 -7.09
N GLN A 78 -2.52 -20.59 -7.23
CA GLN A 78 -3.40 -19.55 -7.72
C GLN A 78 -4.76 -19.60 -7.01
N ILE A 79 -5.38 -18.42 -6.82
CA ILE A 79 -6.73 -18.27 -6.24
C ILE A 79 -7.67 -17.58 -7.22
N ASP A 80 -8.96 -17.87 -7.11
CA ASP A 80 -9.99 -17.21 -7.89
C ASP A 80 -10.12 -15.73 -7.44
N GLY A 81 -10.19 -14.81 -8.41
CA GLY A 81 -10.29 -13.38 -8.15
C GLY A 81 -8.99 -12.67 -7.75
N GLY A 82 -7.92 -13.38 -7.38
CA GLY A 82 -6.57 -12.81 -7.11
C GLY A 82 -6.46 -11.90 -5.87
N ASP A 83 -7.54 -11.74 -5.08
CA ASP A 83 -7.53 -10.97 -3.84
C ASP A 83 -7.18 -11.86 -2.65
N CYS A 84 -5.91 -11.82 -2.24
CA CYS A 84 -5.39 -12.64 -1.15
C CYS A 84 -6.02 -12.30 0.20
N PHE A 85 -6.38 -11.03 0.44
CA PHE A 85 -6.99 -10.61 1.70
C PHE A 85 -8.41 -11.17 1.81
N GLU A 86 -9.23 -10.90 0.81
CA GLU A 86 -10.62 -11.37 0.81
C GLU A 86 -10.67 -12.90 0.85
N PHE A 87 -9.79 -13.58 0.11
CA PHE A 87 -9.71 -15.03 0.11
C PHE A 87 -9.37 -15.60 1.50
N ALA A 88 -8.34 -15.09 2.17
CA ALA A 88 -7.95 -15.52 3.51
C ALA A 88 -9.03 -15.23 4.56
N TYR A 89 -9.67 -14.05 4.46
CA TYR A 89 -10.79 -13.68 5.32
C TYR A 89 -11.98 -14.64 5.15
N GLN A 90 -12.36 -14.92 3.92
CA GLN A 90 -13.46 -15.85 3.62
C GLN A 90 -13.14 -17.29 4.05
N LEU A 91 -11.89 -17.74 3.92
CA LEU A 91 -11.43 -19.03 4.44
C LEU A 91 -11.68 -19.13 5.96
N GLY A 92 -11.26 -18.13 6.71
CA GLY A 92 -11.48 -18.10 8.16
C GLY A 92 -12.95 -18.07 8.53
N LYS A 93 -13.72 -17.20 7.89
CA LYS A 93 -15.14 -16.99 8.18
C LYS A 93 -16.02 -18.20 7.82
N LYS A 94 -15.86 -18.74 6.59
CA LYS A 94 -16.69 -19.86 6.12
C LYS A 94 -16.41 -21.18 6.85
N ASN A 95 -15.15 -21.40 7.20
CA ASN A 95 -14.73 -22.63 7.87
C ASN A 95 -14.76 -22.52 9.38
N GLY A 96 -15.12 -21.35 9.93
CA GLY A 96 -15.23 -21.14 11.37
C GLY A 96 -13.93 -21.36 12.12
N VAL A 97 -12.80 -20.96 11.53
CA VAL A 97 -11.48 -21.09 12.14
C VAL A 97 -11.44 -20.26 13.43
N GLY A 98 -11.15 -20.90 14.56
CA GLY A 98 -11.23 -20.26 15.88
C GLY A 98 -12.42 -20.77 16.72
N GLU A 99 -12.28 -20.62 18.02
CA GLU A 99 -13.32 -21.04 18.97
C GLU A 99 -14.38 -19.94 19.12
N LYS A 100 -15.64 -20.34 19.08
CA LYS A 100 -16.77 -19.42 19.26
C LYS A 100 -16.67 -18.65 20.56
N GLY A 101 -16.72 -17.33 20.48
CA GLY A 101 -16.67 -16.43 21.65
C GLY A 101 -15.25 -16.13 22.16
N LYS A 102 -14.23 -16.84 21.67
CA LYS A 102 -12.82 -16.48 21.87
C LYS A 102 -12.25 -15.79 20.66
N ASP A 103 -12.78 -16.05 19.47
CA ASP A 103 -12.37 -15.48 18.18
C ASP A 103 -10.85 -15.57 17.95
N ASN A 104 -10.27 -16.71 18.37
CA ASN A 104 -8.83 -17.00 18.42
C ASN A 104 -8.32 -17.74 17.18
N GLY A 105 -8.91 -17.46 16.03
CA GLY A 105 -8.55 -18.07 14.76
C GLY A 105 -7.44 -17.31 14.04
N LEU A 106 -6.55 -18.03 13.34
CA LEU A 106 -5.51 -17.49 12.48
C LEU A 106 -5.52 -18.22 11.14
N VAL A 107 -5.62 -17.49 10.05
CA VAL A 107 -5.43 -18.03 8.70
C VAL A 107 -4.14 -17.46 8.12
N ILE A 108 -3.29 -18.34 7.60
CA ILE A 108 -2.05 -17.99 6.88
C ILE A 108 -2.18 -18.52 5.46
N LEU A 109 -2.25 -17.63 4.48
CA LEU A 109 -2.40 -17.97 3.07
C LEU A 109 -1.14 -17.59 2.29
N LEU A 110 -0.53 -18.56 1.63
CA LEU A 110 0.52 -18.37 0.64
C LEU A 110 -0.03 -18.66 -0.75
N VAL A 111 0.09 -17.68 -1.65
CA VAL A 111 -0.24 -17.84 -3.07
C VAL A 111 0.98 -17.48 -3.90
N THR A 112 1.46 -18.47 -4.68
CA THR A 112 2.76 -18.31 -5.32
C THR A 112 2.72 -17.53 -6.63
N GLU A 113 1.64 -17.62 -7.41
CA GLU A 113 1.50 -16.87 -8.67
C GLU A 113 1.17 -15.41 -8.43
N GLU A 114 0.27 -15.10 -7.50
CA GLU A 114 0.00 -13.74 -7.06
C GLU A 114 1.12 -13.14 -6.20
N ARG A 115 2.11 -13.97 -5.83
CA ARG A 115 3.26 -13.60 -4.99
C ARG A 115 2.83 -12.90 -3.73
N CYS A 116 1.88 -13.47 -3.02
CA CYS A 116 1.36 -12.90 -1.78
C CYS A 116 1.42 -13.87 -0.61
N ILE A 117 1.68 -13.32 0.55
CA ILE A 117 1.47 -13.95 1.86
C ILE A 117 0.47 -13.11 2.63
N GLN A 118 -0.61 -13.71 3.12
CA GLN A 118 -1.67 -13.04 3.84
C GLN A 118 -1.93 -13.73 5.17
N PHE A 119 -2.00 -12.92 6.25
CA PHE A 119 -2.48 -13.36 7.55
C PHE A 119 -3.86 -12.73 7.77
N ALA A 120 -4.82 -13.53 8.21
CA ALA A 120 -6.11 -13.05 8.67
C ALA A 120 -6.32 -13.52 10.10
N THR A 121 -6.57 -12.59 11.02
CA THR A 121 -6.68 -12.83 12.45
C THR A 121 -8.11 -12.66 12.95
N GLY A 122 -8.53 -13.50 13.86
CA GLY A 122 -9.76 -13.29 14.62
C GLY A 122 -9.58 -12.18 15.68
N TYR A 123 -10.67 -11.57 16.11
CA TYR A 123 -10.67 -10.45 17.07
C TYR A 123 -9.92 -10.79 18.36
N GLY A 124 -10.01 -12.03 18.84
CA GLY A 124 -9.32 -12.48 20.07
C GLY A 124 -7.80 -12.47 19.98
N LEU A 125 -7.24 -12.40 18.76
CA LEU A 125 -5.80 -12.36 18.56
C LEU A 125 -5.25 -10.94 18.37
N GLU A 126 -6.09 -9.93 18.17
CA GLU A 126 -5.65 -8.55 17.87
C GLU A 126 -4.77 -7.95 18.99
N GLY A 127 -4.98 -8.37 20.24
CA GLY A 127 -4.15 -7.92 21.37
C GLY A 127 -2.71 -8.45 21.37
N VAL A 128 -2.49 -9.64 20.76
CA VAL A 128 -1.18 -10.32 20.76
C VAL A 128 -0.55 -10.33 19.37
N LEU A 129 -1.39 -10.44 18.33
CA LEU A 129 -1.00 -10.53 16.93
C LEU A 129 -1.74 -9.48 16.08
N PRO A 130 -1.59 -8.17 16.38
CA PRO A 130 -2.18 -7.11 15.57
C PRO A 130 -1.54 -7.05 14.17
N ASP A 131 -2.20 -6.38 13.23
CA ASP A 131 -1.77 -6.26 11.83
C ASP A 131 -0.32 -5.80 11.67
N ALA A 132 0.12 -4.87 12.52
CA ALA A 132 1.49 -4.37 12.49
C ALA A 132 2.51 -5.49 12.81
N VAL A 133 2.19 -6.36 13.77
CA VAL A 133 3.04 -7.52 14.14
C VAL A 133 2.99 -8.57 13.03
N CYS A 134 1.81 -8.86 12.47
CA CYS A 134 1.68 -9.75 11.31
C CYS A 134 2.56 -9.27 10.16
N LYS A 135 2.49 -7.98 9.81
CA LYS A 135 3.32 -7.37 8.77
C LYS A 135 4.80 -7.45 9.08
N GLN A 136 5.20 -7.20 10.33
CA GLN A 136 6.59 -7.30 10.77
C GLN A 136 7.12 -8.73 10.62
N ILE A 137 6.33 -9.73 11.00
CA ILE A 137 6.70 -11.14 10.84
C ILE A 137 6.93 -11.47 9.35
N GLN A 138 6.01 -11.07 8.48
CA GLN A 138 6.14 -11.30 7.04
C GLN A 138 7.42 -10.68 6.47
N VAL A 139 7.64 -9.39 6.74
CA VAL A 139 8.78 -8.65 6.19
C VAL A 139 10.12 -9.17 6.73
N ARG A 140 10.19 -9.47 8.03
CA ARG A 140 11.44 -9.80 8.72
C ARG A 140 11.87 -11.26 8.54
N TYR A 141 10.89 -12.17 8.51
CA TYR A 141 11.18 -13.60 8.55
C TYR A 141 10.77 -14.36 7.30
N MET A 142 9.81 -13.85 6.48
CA MET A 142 9.24 -14.59 5.37
C MET A 142 9.66 -14.05 4.00
N ASN A 143 9.48 -12.75 3.76
CA ASN A 143 9.54 -12.15 2.41
C ASN A 143 10.85 -12.39 1.68
N LYS A 144 11.98 -12.43 2.38
CA LYS A 144 13.28 -12.72 1.76
C LYS A 144 13.27 -14.11 1.11
N TYR A 145 12.89 -15.13 1.85
CA TYR A 145 12.85 -16.51 1.36
C TYR A 145 11.76 -16.69 0.29
N LEU A 146 10.58 -16.13 0.52
CA LEU A 146 9.47 -16.20 -0.44
C LEU A 146 9.84 -15.50 -1.75
N GLY A 147 10.52 -14.35 -1.68
CA GLY A 147 11.03 -13.62 -2.84
C GLY A 147 12.01 -14.43 -3.70
N GLU A 148 12.81 -15.27 -3.06
CA GLU A 148 13.75 -16.19 -3.70
C GLU A 148 13.11 -17.51 -4.17
N GLY A 149 11.79 -17.69 -3.93
CA GLY A 149 11.07 -18.94 -4.27
C GLY A 149 11.31 -20.07 -3.27
N ASN A 150 11.95 -19.81 -2.14
CA ASN A 150 12.17 -20.80 -1.07
C ASN A 150 10.94 -20.82 -0.13
N TRP A 151 9.88 -21.46 -0.62
CA TRP A 151 8.57 -21.48 0.07
C TRP A 151 8.65 -22.16 1.43
N ASP A 152 9.37 -23.28 1.53
CA ASP A 152 9.53 -24.04 2.75
C ASP A 152 10.18 -23.21 3.85
N ALA A 153 11.33 -22.61 3.56
CA ALA A 153 12.07 -21.82 4.54
C ALA A 153 11.26 -20.58 4.99
N GLY A 154 10.60 -19.90 4.03
CA GLY A 154 9.78 -18.74 4.33
C GLY A 154 8.59 -19.06 5.23
N MET A 155 7.87 -20.13 4.94
CA MET A 155 6.72 -20.55 5.74
C MET A 155 7.12 -21.07 7.11
N LEU A 156 8.17 -21.88 7.20
CA LEU A 156 8.70 -22.38 8.49
C LEU A 156 9.15 -21.23 9.39
N ALA A 157 9.93 -20.28 8.86
CA ALA A 157 10.41 -19.13 9.62
C ALA A 157 9.24 -18.27 10.12
N GLY A 158 8.23 -18.05 9.27
CA GLY A 158 7.03 -17.29 9.62
C GLY A 158 6.21 -17.96 10.73
N ILE A 159 5.94 -19.27 10.60
CA ILE A 159 5.18 -20.04 11.60
C ILE A 159 5.92 -20.08 12.95
N GLN A 160 7.24 -20.23 12.94
CA GLN A 160 8.04 -20.16 14.16
C GLN A 160 7.98 -18.78 14.81
N ALA A 161 8.00 -17.71 14.02
CA ALA A 161 7.88 -16.35 14.54
C ALA A 161 6.47 -16.09 15.13
N VAL A 162 5.41 -16.56 14.45
CA VAL A 162 4.03 -16.52 14.95
C VAL A 162 3.92 -17.29 16.27
N SER A 163 4.47 -18.51 16.34
CA SER A 163 4.44 -19.31 17.56
C SER A 163 5.10 -18.60 18.73
N ARG A 164 6.28 -18.00 18.53
CA ARG A 164 6.98 -17.24 19.58
C ARG A 164 6.16 -16.02 20.02
N GLN A 165 5.51 -15.34 19.09
CA GLN A 165 4.70 -14.16 19.40
C GLN A 165 3.49 -14.53 20.24
N LEU A 166 2.80 -15.61 19.90
CA LEU A 166 1.62 -16.11 20.62
C LEU A 166 1.97 -16.75 21.97
N ASP A 167 3.16 -17.33 22.10
CA ASP A 167 3.68 -17.86 23.39
C ASP A 167 4.20 -16.75 24.33
N GLY A 168 4.19 -15.49 23.93
CA GLY A 168 4.72 -14.37 24.72
C GLY A 168 6.25 -14.30 24.77
N THR A 169 6.95 -15.15 24.01
CA THR A 169 8.43 -15.13 23.87
C THR A 169 8.87 -14.37 22.63
N GLY A 170 7.92 -13.80 21.89
CA GLY A 170 8.18 -12.99 20.70
C GLY A 170 8.88 -11.67 21.05
N GLU A 171 9.64 -11.13 20.10
CA GLU A 171 10.16 -9.78 20.24
C GLU A 171 9.00 -8.79 20.30
N PRO A 172 9.05 -7.79 21.20
CA PRO A 172 8.05 -6.74 21.22
C PRO A 172 7.99 -6.09 19.83
N PRO A 173 6.80 -5.65 19.39
CA PRO A 173 6.68 -4.93 18.13
C PRO A 173 7.66 -3.77 18.16
N VAL A 174 8.64 -3.80 17.26
CA VAL A 174 9.54 -2.67 17.06
C VAL A 174 8.62 -1.51 16.68
N PRO A 175 8.57 -0.42 17.48
CA PRO A 175 7.83 0.75 17.07
C PRO A 175 8.29 1.05 15.66
N ARG A 176 7.34 1.18 14.73
CA ARG A 176 7.61 1.57 13.36
C ARG A 176 8.49 2.79 13.49
N GLN A 177 9.79 2.64 13.30
CA GLN A 177 10.60 3.78 12.88
C GLN A 177 9.94 4.13 11.55
N GLU A 178 9.01 5.08 11.61
CA GLU A 178 8.79 5.91 10.47
C GLU A 178 10.21 6.33 10.13
N GLU A 179 10.77 5.74 9.08
CA GLU A 179 11.80 6.44 8.34
C GLU A 179 11.09 7.73 7.94
N GLU A 180 11.03 8.66 8.90
CA GLU A 180 10.88 10.05 8.55
C GLU A 180 11.92 10.23 7.48
N SER A 181 11.45 10.27 6.24
CA SER A 181 12.36 10.53 5.15
C SER A 181 12.80 11.98 5.35
N GLY A 182 13.81 12.16 6.21
CA GLY A 182 14.52 13.41 6.41
C GLY A 182 14.95 13.97 5.07
N TYR A 183 15.05 13.09 4.09
CA TYR A 183 15.19 13.40 2.67
C TYR A 183 14.02 14.23 2.13
N LEU A 184 12.78 13.94 2.49
CA LEU A 184 11.60 14.68 2.01
C LEU A 184 11.56 16.08 2.62
N LEU A 185 11.86 16.21 3.91
CA LEU A 185 12.06 17.51 4.57
C LEU A 185 13.23 18.29 3.97
N LEU A 186 14.35 17.63 3.70
CA LEU A 186 15.53 18.23 3.08
C LEU A 186 15.25 18.69 1.65
N VAL A 187 14.51 17.93 0.85
CA VAL A 187 14.05 18.32 -0.48
C VAL A 187 13.11 19.52 -0.42
N ILE A 188 12.15 19.54 0.51
CA ILE A 188 11.25 20.68 0.72
C ILE A 188 12.04 21.94 1.11
N LEU A 189 13.02 21.83 2.01
CA LEU A 189 13.88 22.94 2.41
C LEU A 189 14.71 23.46 1.23
N ILE A 190 15.32 22.58 0.43
CA ILE A 190 16.06 22.97 -0.78
C ILE A 190 15.13 23.66 -1.78
N CYS A 191 13.94 23.12 -2.04
CA CYS A 191 12.97 23.75 -2.94
C CYS A 191 12.54 25.14 -2.42
N CYS A 192 12.18 25.28 -1.16
CA CYS A 192 11.68 26.53 -0.60
C CYS A 192 12.77 27.60 -0.48
N PHE A 193 13.97 27.23 -0.04
CA PHE A 193 15.01 28.21 0.28
C PHE A 193 16.03 28.45 -0.85
N VAL A 194 16.15 27.54 -1.81
CA VAL A 194 17.12 27.67 -2.90
C VAL A 194 16.42 27.84 -4.24
N ILE A 195 15.57 26.89 -4.63
CA ILE A 195 14.99 26.86 -5.98
C ILE A 195 13.98 27.99 -6.18
N VAL A 196 13.06 28.20 -5.23
CA VAL A 196 12.04 29.25 -5.36
C VAL A 196 12.65 30.65 -5.41
N PRO A 197 13.58 31.05 -4.51
CA PRO A 197 14.23 32.34 -4.60
C PRO A 197 15.10 32.53 -5.84
N ALA A 198 15.77 31.43 -6.30
CA ALA A 198 16.56 31.46 -7.53
C ALA A 198 15.67 31.70 -8.77
N LEU A 199 14.53 31.02 -8.87
CA LEU A 199 13.56 31.23 -9.95
C LEU A 199 12.94 32.62 -9.90
N LEU A 200 12.60 33.14 -8.72
CA LEU A 200 12.09 34.49 -8.55
C LEU A 200 13.15 35.52 -8.98
N TRP A 201 14.38 35.36 -8.51
CA TRP A 201 15.49 36.24 -8.92
C TRP A 201 15.72 36.21 -10.42
N PHE A 202 15.73 35.03 -11.03
CA PHE A 202 15.89 34.87 -12.48
C PHE A 202 14.75 35.54 -13.24
N SER A 203 13.49 35.39 -12.81
CA SER A 203 12.32 35.97 -13.46
C SER A 203 12.33 37.54 -13.33
N VAL A 204 12.74 38.09 -12.18
CA VAL A 204 12.89 39.52 -12.00
C VAL A 204 14.04 40.06 -12.86
N ARG A 205 15.15 39.34 -12.98
CA ARG A 205 16.26 39.67 -13.82
C ARG A 205 15.87 39.70 -15.31
N GLN A 206 15.11 38.74 -15.78
CA GLN A 206 14.59 38.68 -17.14
C GLN A 206 13.70 39.90 -17.46
N ARG A 207 12.87 40.38 -16.53
CA ARG A 207 11.99 41.54 -16.71
C ARG A 207 12.73 42.85 -16.94
N LYS A 208 13.98 42.99 -16.51
CA LYS A 208 14.83 44.14 -16.68
C LYS A 208 15.66 44.10 -17.97
N LYS A 209 15.52 43.09 -18.80
CA LYS A 209 16.23 42.92 -20.08
C LYS A 209 15.66 43.86 -21.14
N CYS A 210 16.52 44.70 -21.72
CA CYS A 210 16.15 45.55 -22.85
C CYS A 210 15.96 44.71 -24.12
N PRO A 211 14.85 44.86 -24.89
CA PRO A 211 14.63 44.10 -26.11
C PRO A 211 15.61 44.48 -27.25
N LEU A 212 16.18 45.68 -27.23
CA LEU A 212 17.06 46.13 -28.30
C LEU A 212 18.53 45.77 -28.07
N CYS A 213 19.08 46.09 -26.85
CA CYS A 213 20.50 45.86 -26.57
C CYS A 213 20.78 44.63 -25.69
N HIS A 214 19.74 43.90 -25.30
CA HIS A 214 19.76 42.67 -24.48
C HIS A 214 20.42 42.83 -23.09
N LYS A 215 20.82 44.07 -22.66
CA LYS A 215 21.34 44.31 -21.32
C LYS A 215 20.23 44.51 -20.30
N HIS A 216 20.52 44.21 -19.03
CA HIS A 216 19.57 44.32 -17.90
C HIS A 216 19.54 45.74 -17.29
N THR A 217 19.32 46.74 -18.12
CA THR A 217 19.47 48.16 -17.77
C THR A 217 18.19 48.98 -17.96
N LEU A 218 17.02 48.33 -17.96
CA LEU A 218 15.74 49.04 -18.00
C LEU A 218 15.46 49.69 -16.67
N ARG A 219 15.24 51.05 -16.69
CA ARG A 219 14.86 51.86 -15.53
C ARG A 219 13.47 52.45 -15.73
N GLN A 220 12.65 52.43 -14.71
CA GLN A 220 11.32 53.00 -14.76
C GLN A 220 11.43 54.55 -14.73
N LEU A 221 10.81 55.18 -15.71
CA LEU A 221 10.73 56.64 -15.80
C LEU A 221 9.44 57.17 -15.18
N SER A 222 8.29 56.56 -15.58
CA SER A 222 6.98 57.03 -15.09
C SER A 222 5.98 55.89 -15.03
N VAL A 223 4.96 56.05 -14.18
CA VAL A 223 3.75 55.18 -14.13
C VAL A 223 2.54 56.07 -14.28
N ARG A 224 1.66 55.76 -15.21
CA ARG A 224 0.40 56.47 -15.44
C ARG A 224 -0.77 55.52 -15.38
N THR A 225 -1.81 55.85 -14.64
CA THR A 225 -3.05 55.09 -14.62
C THR A 225 -3.80 55.38 -15.91
N VAL A 226 -4.11 54.37 -16.69
CA VAL A 226 -4.80 54.45 -17.98
C VAL A 226 -6.31 54.21 -17.85
N SER A 227 -6.71 53.24 -17.03
CA SER A 227 -8.10 52.92 -16.79
C SER A 227 -8.32 52.33 -15.40
N ARG A 228 -9.55 52.46 -14.89
CA ARG A 228 -10.03 51.85 -13.64
C ARG A 228 -11.40 51.28 -13.87
N ILE A 229 -11.55 49.99 -13.95
CA ILE A 229 -12.80 49.30 -14.24
C ILE A 229 -12.93 48.13 -13.27
N ASN A 230 -14.07 48.03 -12.59
CA ASN A 230 -14.41 46.93 -11.66
C ASN A 230 -13.37 46.64 -10.59
N GLY A 231 -12.77 47.69 -9.98
CA GLY A 231 -11.75 47.49 -8.95
C GLY A 231 -10.40 47.04 -9.49
N ILE A 232 -10.21 47.02 -10.82
CA ILE A 232 -8.92 46.75 -11.46
C ILE A 232 -8.37 48.02 -12.07
N ARG A 233 -7.18 48.43 -11.59
CA ARG A 233 -6.45 49.58 -12.12
C ARG A 233 -5.45 49.09 -13.16
N THR A 234 -5.53 49.63 -14.38
CA THR A 234 -4.53 49.39 -15.43
C THR A 234 -3.54 50.53 -15.44
N GLU A 235 -2.28 50.23 -15.14
CA GLU A 235 -1.18 51.16 -15.12
C GLU A 235 -0.29 50.95 -16.34
N GLU A 236 0.07 52.06 -17.03
CA GLU A 236 1.09 52.09 -18.05
C GLU A 236 2.43 52.47 -17.41
N ILE A 237 3.40 51.58 -17.52
CA ILE A 237 4.76 51.81 -16.99
C ILE A 237 5.67 52.10 -18.18
N VAL A 238 6.31 53.23 -18.15
CA VAL A 238 7.30 53.64 -19.16
C VAL A 238 8.70 53.33 -18.62
N LEU A 239 9.42 52.50 -19.34
CA LEU A 239 10.77 52.03 -19.00
C LEU A 239 11.76 52.57 -20.04
N GLN A 240 12.89 53.13 -19.63
CA GLN A 240 13.97 53.53 -20.52
C GLN A 240 15.24 52.72 -20.23
N CYS A 241 15.90 52.29 -21.29
CA CYS A 241 17.18 51.64 -21.19
C CYS A 241 18.29 52.68 -20.97
N THR A 242 19.03 52.57 -19.86
CA THR A 242 20.15 53.51 -19.58
C THR A 242 21.35 53.30 -20.49
N ASN A 243 21.43 52.19 -21.23
CA ASN A 243 22.56 51.91 -22.13
C ASN A 243 22.30 52.33 -23.60
N CYS A 244 21.09 52.17 -24.11
CA CYS A 244 20.78 52.46 -25.54
C CYS A 244 19.65 53.48 -25.69
N GLY A 245 19.09 54.04 -24.61
CA GLY A 245 18.03 55.04 -24.69
C GLY A 245 16.65 54.49 -25.09
N HIS A 246 16.53 53.22 -25.49
CA HIS A 246 15.30 52.66 -25.98
C HIS A 246 14.19 52.69 -24.92
N VAL A 247 12.97 53.14 -25.30
CA VAL A 247 11.84 53.30 -24.42
C VAL A 247 10.85 52.15 -24.64
N VAL A 248 10.51 51.43 -23.58
CA VAL A 248 9.55 50.31 -23.58
C VAL A 248 8.33 50.69 -22.74
N ARG A 249 7.14 50.53 -23.30
CA ARG A 249 5.88 50.72 -22.57
C ARG A 249 5.30 49.37 -22.23
N ARG A 250 4.90 49.16 -20.96
CA ARG A 250 4.28 47.93 -20.49
C ARG A 250 3.02 48.31 -19.70
N GLN A 251 1.96 47.54 -19.90
CA GLN A 251 0.75 47.67 -19.09
C GLN A 251 0.76 46.61 -17.98
N ARG A 252 0.33 47.02 -16.78
CA ARG A 252 0.18 46.18 -15.62
C ARG A 252 -1.21 46.40 -15.03
N GLN A 253 -1.93 45.33 -14.75
CA GLN A 253 -3.17 45.36 -14.02
C GLN A 253 -2.90 45.10 -12.54
N LYS A 254 -3.44 45.97 -11.68
CA LYS A 254 -3.38 45.83 -10.24
C LYS A 254 -4.79 45.94 -9.68
N ARG A 255 -5.14 45.04 -8.75
CA ARG A 255 -6.42 45.13 -8.04
C ARG A 255 -6.29 46.26 -7.00
N ASP A 256 -7.27 47.18 -6.93
CA ASP A 256 -7.33 48.19 -5.92
C ASP A 256 -7.64 47.54 -4.56
N GLU A 257 -6.76 47.62 -3.60
CA GLU A 257 -6.90 47.10 -2.24
C GLU A 257 -7.75 48.02 -1.34
N ASP A 258 -8.10 49.22 -1.81
CA ASP A 258 -8.73 50.25 -0.98
C ASP A 258 -10.25 50.04 -0.75
N ASP A 259 -10.90 49.06 -1.42
CA ASP A 259 -12.33 48.79 -1.26
C ASP A 259 -12.66 47.75 -0.15
N PHE A 260 -11.69 47.24 0.61
CA PHE A 260 -11.94 46.19 1.62
C PHE A 260 -12.21 46.71 3.04
N HIS A 261 -12.20 48.04 3.28
CA HIS A 261 -12.35 48.56 4.65
C HIS A 261 -13.76 48.94 5.10
N HIS A 262 -14.78 48.70 4.29
CA HIS A 262 -16.17 48.93 4.73
C HIS A 262 -17.13 47.83 4.33
N ARG A 263 -17.07 46.68 4.98
CA ARG A 263 -18.22 45.84 5.23
C ARG A 263 -18.00 44.93 6.43
N GLY A 264 -18.31 45.48 7.61
CA GLY A 264 -18.53 44.68 8.80
C GLY A 264 -19.75 43.78 8.62
N GLY A 265 -19.59 42.49 8.90
CA GLY A 265 -20.62 41.49 8.83
C GLY A 265 -20.21 40.23 9.55
N ASN A 266 -20.65 40.12 10.78
CA ASN A 266 -20.71 39.00 11.69
C ASN A 266 -20.94 37.65 10.99
N GLY A 267 -20.14 36.64 11.22
CA GLY A 267 -20.39 35.28 10.73
C GLY A 267 -19.33 34.30 11.25
N GLY A 268 -19.69 33.60 12.34
CA GLY A 268 -18.86 32.66 13.04
C GLY A 268 -18.49 31.39 12.24
N PRO A 269 -17.58 30.56 12.75
CA PRO A 269 -17.03 29.42 12.07
C PRO A 269 -18.02 28.25 12.08
N PHE A 270 -18.40 27.78 10.92
CA PHE A 270 -19.16 26.55 10.76
C PHE A 270 -18.19 25.36 10.63
N LEU A 271 -18.02 24.64 11.74
CA LEU A 271 -17.48 23.30 11.75
C LEU A 271 -18.62 22.33 11.47
N GLY A 272 -18.65 21.72 10.30
CA GLY A 272 -19.59 20.69 9.94
C GLY A 272 -18.88 19.62 9.11
N GLY A 273 -18.37 18.57 9.76
CA GLY A 273 -17.96 17.34 9.09
C GLY A 273 -19.14 16.42 8.90
N PRO A 274 -19.28 15.71 7.76
CA PRO A 274 -20.28 14.68 7.62
C PRO A 274 -19.79 13.36 8.21
N PHE A 275 -20.45 12.90 9.25
CA PHE A 275 -20.48 11.53 9.71
C PHE A 275 -21.20 10.67 8.67
N PHE A 276 -20.49 9.70 8.08
CA PHE A 276 -21.13 8.58 7.42
C PHE A 276 -21.09 7.38 8.38
N GLY A 277 -22.19 7.21 9.11
CA GLY A 277 -22.56 5.97 9.75
C GLY A 277 -23.32 5.11 8.74
N GLY A 278 -22.76 4.01 8.33
CA GLY A 278 -23.42 2.94 7.58
C GLY A 278 -23.37 1.67 8.39
N GLY A 279 -24.42 1.40 9.19
CA GLY A 279 -24.62 0.13 9.86
C GLY A 279 -25.06 -0.91 8.83
N PHE A 280 -24.33 -2.01 8.74
CA PHE A 280 -24.82 -3.26 8.16
C PHE A 280 -25.05 -4.27 9.27
N SER A 281 -26.33 -4.51 9.56
CA SER A 281 -26.78 -5.65 10.36
C SER A 281 -26.88 -6.84 9.41
N GLY A 282 -26.17 -7.92 9.68
CA GLY A 282 -26.29 -9.18 8.95
C GLY A 282 -25.88 -10.36 9.78
N GLY A 283 -26.83 -11.22 10.08
CA GLY A 283 -26.90 -12.61 10.41
C GLY A 283 -25.71 -13.31 11.06
N SER A 284 -25.91 -13.73 12.30
CA SER A 284 -25.06 -14.61 13.09
C SER A 284 -25.02 -16.02 12.52
N PHE A 285 -23.83 -16.51 12.15
CA PHE A 285 -23.51 -17.93 12.07
C PHE A 285 -22.49 -18.25 13.17
N GLY A 286 -22.65 -19.41 13.78
CA GLY A 286 -21.94 -19.81 15.01
C GLY A 286 -20.50 -20.29 14.80
N GLY A 287 -19.64 -19.43 14.29
CA GLY A 287 -18.18 -19.57 14.25
C GLY A 287 -17.53 -18.30 14.75
N GLY A 288 -16.26 -18.34 15.15
CA GLY A 288 -15.52 -17.17 15.61
C GLY A 288 -15.64 -16.02 14.62
N SER A 289 -15.79 -14.80 15.12
CA SER A 289 -15.86 -13.62 14.30
C SER A 289 -14.46 -13.25 13.82
N PHE A 290 -14.23 -13.29 12.50
CA PHE A 290 -13.06 -12.66 11.90
C PHE A 290 -13.34 -11.15 11.82
N GLY A 291 -12.57 -10.36 12.58
CA GLY A 291 -12.46 -8.94 12.34
C GLY A 291 -11.76 -8.75 11.00
N GLY A 292 -12.09 -7.72 10.26
CA GLY A 292 -11.34 -7.38 9.06
C GLY A 292 -9.86 -7.05 9.31
N GLY A 293 -9.27 -7.55 10.41
CA GLY A 293 -7.87 -7.49 10.78
C GLY A 293 -7.05 -8.51 10.01
N GLY A 294 -5.86 -8.14 9.64
CA GLY A 294 -4.92 -8.99 8.94
C GLY A 294 -3.90 -8.16 8.18
N ALA A 295 -2.77 -8.76 7.90
CA ALA A 295 -1.73 -8.11 7.12
C ALA A 295 -1.30 -8.98 5.97
N GLY A 296 -1.10 -8.37 4.81
CA GLY A 296 -0.55 -9.01 3.63
C GLY A 296 0.70 -8.34 3.13
N SER A 297 1.59 -9.12 2.51
CA SER A 297 2.70 -8.60 1.74
C SER A 297 2.84 -9.31 0.41
N LYS A 298 3.24 -8.55 -0.60
CA LYS A 298 3.76 -9.08 -1.84
C LYS A 298 5.28 -9.19 -1.71
N PHE A 299 5.88 -10.18 -2.35
CA PHE A 299 7.31 -10.48 -2.29
C PHE A 299 7.92 -10.73 -3.67
#